data_ab2db44ffcf57a4bb3f9c6ac49b1e7da
#
_entry.id   ab2db44ffcf57a4bb3f9c6ac49b1e7da
#
_cell.length_a   1.000
_cell.length_b   1.000
_cell.length_c   1.000
_cell.angle_alpha   90.00
_cell.angle_beta   90.00
_cell.angle_gamma   90.00
#
_symmetry.space_group_name_H-M   'P 1'
#
loop_
_entity.id
_entity.type
_entity.pdbx_description
1 polymer ?
#
loop_
_entity_poly.entity_id
_entity_poly.type
_entity_poly.pdbx_seq_one_letter_code
_entity_poly.pdbx_strand_id
1 'polypeptide(L)'
;KRTGGYTYQATIPATEIKDDCFRYNIIVCRGNSTRTYPTGNSGYRNSSSGIKGNPLDWNYTSGAYWTTRVVAPDSAIPLLTITDADSRIEAYTLPEWNDLQRTLVDSSPVEKPLLRFRFTPKGENPHYFLRTFVKNLIEERKERVKDCSVLCIRVNRTKALPEGFSAGFVTSDGYTYKSPCPAPSSEGIIRIPLKDLRQTDTALLPVAYPTFLKQYFHPETEIAFLPERIEKLELSMSGNKKELVEIELGNIWLE
;
A
#
# COMPACT_ATOMS: atom_id res chain seq x y z
N LYS A 1 -6.64 29.74 9.00
CA LYS A 1 -5.80 30.40 10.01
C LYS A 1 -4.35 29.98 9.84
N ARG A 2 -3.40 30.89 9.88
CA ARG A 2 -1.96 30.58 9.88
C ARG A 2 -1.57 30.06 11.27
N THR A 3 -0.88 28.93 11.32
CA THR A 3 -0.48 28.26 12.58
C THR A 3 1.01 28.32 12.86
N GLY A 4 1.82 28.71 11.87
CA GLY A 4 3.26 28.93 12.04
C GLY A 4 3.98 28.91 10.69
N GLY A 5 5.09 29.61 10.56
CA GLY A 5 5.89 29.66 9.34
C GLY A 5 5.04 29.82 8.07
N TYR A 6 5.04 28.80 7.22
CA TYR A 6 4.20 28.72 6.01
C TYR A 6 3.02 27.74 6.17
N THR A 7 2.71 27.33 7.39
CA THR A 7 1.64 26.38 7.68
C THR A 7 0.31 27.11 7.92
N TYR A 8 -0.73 26.62 7.27
CA TYR A 8 -2.10 27.11 7.39
C TYR A 8 -3.01 25.95 7.75
N GLN A 9 -4.02 26.22 8.58
CA GLN A 9 -5.02 25.24 8.99
C GLN A 9 -6.41 25.78 8.70
N ALA A 10 -7.25 24.92 8.14
CA ALA A 10 -8.68 25.12 8.02
C ALA A 10 -9.41 23.93 8.65
N THR A 11 -10.49 24.20 9.36
CA THR A 11 -11.36 23.16 9.91
C THR A 11 -12.66 23.18 9.14
N ILE A 12 -13.09 22.04 8.66
CA ILE A 12 -14.36 21.86 7.98
C ILE A 12 -15.32 21.25 8.99
N PRO A 13 -16.44 21.91 9.29
CA PRO A 13 -17.44 21.35 10.20
C PRO A 13 -17.98 20.02 9.68
N ALA A 14 -18.18 19.03 10.56
CA ALA A 14 -18.74 17.73 10.18
C ALA A 14 -20.12 17.83 9.50
N THR A 15 -20.89 18.88 9.81
CA THR A 15 -22.19 19.20 9.21
C THR A 15 -22.12 19.50 7.71
N GLU A 16 -20.96 19.91 7.23
CA GLU A 16 -20.73 20.19 5.79
C GLU A 16 -20.39 18.94 5.00
N ILE A 17 -20.10 17.82 5.68
CA ILE A 17 -19.73 16.55 5.07
C ILE A 17 -21.00 15.71 4.98
N LYS A 18 -21.60 15.65 3.80
CA LYS A 18 -22.89 14.97 3.56
C LYS A 18 -22.78 13.63 2.84
N ASP A 19 -21.64 13.39 2.19
CA ASP A 19 -21.42 12.23 1.32
C ASP A 19 -20.23 11.39 1.80
N ASP A 20 -20.07 10.21 1.25
CA ASP A 20 -18.93 9.30 1.50
C ASP A 20 -17.60 9.85 0.99
N CYS A 21 -17.61 10.99 0.34
CA CYS A 21 -16.46 11.57 -0.32
C CYS A 21 -16.48 13.09 -0.21
N PHE A 22 -15.42 13.62 0.34
CA PHE A 22 -15.20 15.05 0.43
C PHE A 22 -14.20 15.48 -0.65
N ARG A 23 -14.61 16.43 -1.50
CA ARG A 23 -13.77 17.02 -2.55
C ARG A 23 -13.43 18.45 -2.20
N TYR A 24 -12.18 18.83 -2.34
CA TYR A 24 -11.75 20.19 -2.03
C TYR A 24 -10.62 20.67 -2.95
N ASN A 25 -10.51 21.99 -3.06
CA ASN A 25 -9.36 22.66 -3.62
C ASN A 25 -8.88 23.74 -2.65
N ILE A 26 -7.65 24.15 -2.80
CA ILE A 26 -7.06 25.25 -2.04
C ILE A 26 -6.86 26.42 -2.99
N ILE A 27 -7.42 27.56 -2.64
CA ILE A 27 -7.26 28.81 -3.39
C ILE A 27 -6.36 29.74 -2.60
N VAL A 28 -5.22 30.10 -3.18
CA VAL A 28 -4.28 31.06 -2.60
C VAL A 28 -4.39 32.37 -3.35
N CYS A 29 -4.78 33.44 -2.62
CA CYS A 29 -4.89 34.79 -3.16
C CYS A 29 -3.75 35.67 -2.63
N ARG A 30 -3.05 36.37 -3.54
CA ARG A 30 -2.03 37.35 -3.18
C ARG A 30 -2.20 38.59 -4.06
N GLY A 31 -2.76 39.66 -3.49
CA GLY A 31 -3.14 40.82 -4.28
C GLY A 31 -4.12 40.45 -5.37
N ASN A 32 -3.81 40.80 -6.61
CA ASN A 32 -4.62 40.45 -7.79
C ASN A 32 -4.30 39.07 -8.38
N SER A 33 -3.40 38.31 -7.76
CA SER A 33 -3.02 36.98 -8.23
C SER A 33 -3.74 35.90 -7.43
N THR A 34 -4.32 34.92 -8.14
CA THR A 34 -5.02 33.79 -7.55
C THR A 34 -4.45 32.50 -8.12
N ARG A 35 -4.13 31.55 -7.25
CA ARG A 35 -3.72 30.19 -7.61
C ARG A 35 -4.61 29.17 -6.94
N THR A 36 -5.00 28.15 -7.70
CA THR A 36 -5.82 27.04 -7.21
C THR A 36 -5.00 25.75 -7.20
N TYR A 37 -5.13 24.97 -6.16
CA TYR A 37 -4.51 23.68 -5.99
C TYR A 37 -5.58 22.60 -5.73
N PRO A 38 -5.53 21.43 -6.39
CA PRO A 38 -4.57 21.06 -7.43
C PRO A 38 -4.74 21.89 -8.71
N THR A 39 -3.66 22.07 -9.46
CA THR A 39 -3.58 23.02 -10.58
C THR A 39 -4.19 22.50 -11.89
N GLY A 40 -4.84 21.37 -11.90
CA GLY A 40 -5.33 20.69 -13.12
C GLY A 40 -6.16 21.53 -14.09
N ASN A 41 -6.69 22.67 -13.65
CA ASN A 41 -7.48 23.58 -14.49
C ASN A 41 -6.85 24.97 -14.71
N SER A 42 -5.71 25.26 -14.14
CA SER A 42 -5.08 26.59 -14.29
C SER A 42 -4.35 26.71 -15.61
N GLY A 43 -5.01 26.52 -16.69
CA GLY A 43 -4.70 27.04 -18.03
C GLY A 43 -3.25 27.18 -18.50
N TYR A 44 -2.26 26.65 -17.78
CA TYR A 44 -0.90 26.62 -18.26
C TYR A 44 -0.79 25.57 -19.37
N ARG A 45 -0.95 26.04 -20.58
CA ARG A 45 -0.61 25.27 -21.77
C ARG A 45 0.86 25.50 -22.06
N ASN A 46 1.67 24.49 -21.91
CA ASN A 46 2.89 24.45 -22.67
C ASN A 46 2.50 24.19 -24.14
N SER A 47 2.60 25.22 -24.98
CA SER A 47 2.15 25.19 -26.35
C SER A 47 2.87 24.17 -27.22
N SER A 48 4.00 23.64 -26.77
CA SER A 48 4.83 22.67 -27.51
C SER A 48 4.58 21.21 -27.18
N SER A 49 4.02 20.88 -26.02
CA SER A 49 3.88 19.49 -25.56
C SER A 49 2.44 19.05 -25.27
N GLY A 50 1.49 19.95 -25.35
CA GLY A 50 0.09 19.64 -25.00
C GLY A 50 -0.15 19.33 -23.51
N ILE A 51 0.87 19.40 -22.67
CA ILE A 51 0.79 19.14 -21.23
C ILE A 51 0.09 20.33 -20.56
N LYS A 52 -1.03 20.07 -19.93
CA LYS A 52 -1.73 21.04 -19.10
C LYS A 52 -1.18 20.99 -17.67
N GLY A 53 -0.74 22.14 -17.15
CA GLY A 53 -0.24 22.25 -15.78
C GLY A 53 1.17 22.83 -15.72
N ASN A 54 1.60 23.20 -14.52
CA ASN A 54 2.97 23.65 -14.29
C ASN A 54 3.86 22.41 -14.06
N PRO A 55 4.87 22.16 -14.90
CA PRO A 55 5.76 21.01 -14.74
C PRO A 55 6.60 21.07 -13.45
N LEU A 56 6.67 22.21 -12.79
CA LEU A 56 7.32 22.37 -11.48
C LEU A 56 6.36 22.14 -10.31
N ASP A 57 5.11 21.83 -10.58
CA ASP A 57 4.09 21.58 -9.57
C ASP A 57 4.10 20.10 -9.20
N TRP A 58 4.73 19.77 -8.10
CA TRP A 58 4.89 18.39 -7.60
C TRP A 58 3.55 17.71 -7.29
N ASN A 59 2.48 18.49 -7.16
CA ASN A 59 1.12 18.02 -6.94
C ASN A 59 0.31 18.03 -8.25
N TYR A 60 0.96 17.83 -9.37
CA TYR A 60 0.29 17.77 -10.66
C TYR A 60 -0.71 16.60 -10.66
N THR A 61 -1.98 16.94 -10.56
CA THR A 61 -3.08 16.00 -10.73
C THR A 61 -3.89 16.40 -11.94
N SER A 62 -4.33 15.43 -12.71
CA SER A 62 -5.22 15.67 -13.85
C SER A 62 -6.64 16.11 -13.40
N GLY A 63 -6.95 16.05 -12.12
CA GLY A 63 -8.23 16.44 -11.52
C GLY A 63 -8.24 17.85 -10.94
N ALA A 64 -9.42 18.46 -10.91
CA ALA A 64 -9.63 19.80 -10.34
C ALA A 64 -9.71 19.83 -8.81
N TYR A 65 -9.73 18.68 -8.15
CA TYR A 65 -9.99 18.54 -6.72
C TYR A 65 -9.17 17.43 -6.09
N TRP A 66 -8.73 17.63 -4.85
CA TRP A 66 -8.38 16.52 -3.99
C TRP A 66 -9.66 15.84 -3.49
N THR A 67 -9.57 14.55 -3.35
CA THR A 67 -10.70 13.74 -2.88
C THR A 67 -10.29 13.01 -1.62
N THR A 68 -11.04 13.21 -0.54
CA THR A 68 -10.87 12.48 0.72
C THR A 68 -12.12 11.65 0.96
N ARG A 69 -11.94 10.37 1.19
CA ARG A 69 -13.04 9.49 1.55
C ARG A 69 -13.44 9.72 3.00
N VAL A 70 -14.74 9.81 3.21
CA VAL A 70 -15.33 9.87 4.56
C VAL A 70 -15.70 8.44 4.97
N VAL A 71 -15.29 8.03 6.15
CA VAL A 71 -15.55 6.68 6.67
C VAL A 71 -15.98 6.76 8.12
N ALA A 72 -16.77 5.79 8.57
CA ALA A 72 -17.14 5.68 9.97
C ALA A 72 -15.88 5.50 10.85
N PRO A 73 -15.86 6.01 12.08
CA PRO A 73 -14.70 5.92 12.98
C PRO A 73 -14.24 4.48 13.23
N ASP A 74 -15.16 3.56 13.31
CA ASP A 74 -14.95 2.12 13.56
C ASP A 74 -14.74 1.29 12.29
N SER A 75 -14.75 1.94 11.11
CA SER A 75 -14.56 1.23 9.85
C SER A 75 -13.17 0.59 9.74
N ALA A 76 -13.07 -0.44 8.91
CA ALA A 76 -11.81 -1.06 8.54
C ALA A 76 -10.81 -0.05 7.97
N ILE A 77 -9.50 -0.26 8.22
CA ILE A 77 -8.42 0.57 7.67
C ILE A 77 -7.94 -0.07 6.37
N PRO A 78 -8.22 0.52 5.19
CA PRO A 78 -7.74 -0.01 3.93
C PRO A 78 -6.23 0.21 3.81
N LEU A 79 -5.45 -0.87 3.74
CA LEU A 79 -4.01 -0.83 3.53
C LEU A 79 -3.65 -0.83 2.05
N LEU A 80 -4.40 -1.62 1.28
CA LEU A 80 -4.27 -1.70 -0.17
C LEU A 80 -5.64 -1.79 -0.80
N THR A 81 -5.92 -0.92 -1.75
CA THR A 81 -7.10 -1.00 -2.60
C THR A 81 -6.66 -1.25 -4.02
N ILE A 82 -7.15 -2.33 -4.63
CA ILE A 82 -6.90 -2.61 -6.04
C ILE A 82 -7.83 -1.72 -6.85
N THR A 83 -7.28 -0.64 -7.33
CA THR A 83 -7.87 0.25 -8.33
C THR A 83 -6.94 0.27 -9.52
N ASP A 84 -7.50 0.54 -10.67
CA ASP A 84 -6.86 0.59 -12.00
C ASP A 84 -5.33 0.67 -11.99
N ALA A 85 -4.67 -0.46 -12.10
CA ALA A 85 -3.24 -0.59 -12.40
C ALA A 85 -2.27 0.20 -11.50
N ASP A 86 -2.73 0.98 -10.55
CA ASP A 86 -1.85 1.73 -9.67
C ASP A 86 -1.30 0.83 -8.57
N SER A 87 -0.23 0.17 -8.92
CA SER A 87 0.47 -0.69 -8.03
C SER A 87 1.38 0.13 -7.11
N ARG A 88 0.86 0.60 -6.00
CA ARG A 88 1.71 0.99 -4.87
C ARG A 88 2.46 -0.19 -4.26
N ILE A 89 2.28 -1.38 -4.84
CA ILE A 89 3.01 -2.58 -4.43
C ILE A 89 4.33 -2.63 -5.20
N GLU A 90 5.41 -2.63 -4.46
CA GLU A 90 6.74 -2.94 -4.97
C GLU A 90 6.99 -4.43 -4.82
N ALA A 91 7.55 -5.05 -5.84
CA ALA A 91 7.87 -6.46 -5.84
C ALA A 91 9.38 -6.66 -5.91
N TYR A 92 9.86 -7.55 -5.07
CA TYR A 92 11.28 -7.88 -4.95
C TYR A 92 11.50 -9.37 -4.97
N THR A 93 12.69 -9.76 -5.36
CA THR A 93 13.13 -11.16 -5.36
C THR A 93 14.50 -11.28 -4.73
N LEU A 94 14.74 -12.37 -4.00
CA LEU A 94 16.02 -12.74 -3.42
C LEU A 94 16.36 -14.17 -3.82
N PRO A 95 17.63 -14.50 -4.06
CA PRO A 95 18.82 -13.63 -4.06
C PRO A 95 18.98 -12.78 -5.34
N GLU A 96 18.26 -13.09 -6.41
CA GLU A 96 18.43 -12.49 -7.72
C GLU A 96 17.12 -11.88 -8.24
N TRP A 97 17.23 -10.91 -9.14
CA TRP A 97 16.09 -10.40 -9.85
C TRP A 97 15.45 -11.46 -10.72
N ASN A 98 14.15 -11.62 -10.57
CA ASN A 98 13.33 -12.49 -11.40
C ASN A 98 12.36 -11.67 -12.24
N ASP A 99 11.98 -12.21 -13.38
CA ASP A 99 10.98 -11.55 -14.21
C ASP A 99 9.62 -11.56 -13.48
N LEU A 100 9.05 -10.39 -13.38
CA LEU A 100 7.75 -10.19 -12.78
C LEU A 100 6.78 -9.64 -13.82
N GLN A 101 5.65 -10.31 -13.95
CA GLN A 101 4.50 -9.81 -14.68
C GLN A 101 3.39 -9.40 -13.71
N ARG A 102 2.81 -8.23 -13.96
CA ARG A 102 1.63 -7.73 -13.24
C ARG A 102 0.49 -7.60 -14.22
N THR A 103 -0.67 -8.10 -13.86
CA THR A 103 -1.85 -8.04 -14.72
C THR A 103 -3.10 -7.84 -13.86
N LEU A 104 -3.89 -6.83 -14.20
CA LEU A 104 -5.22 -6.70 -13.62
C LEU A 104 -6.09 -7.82 -14.18
N VAL A 105 -6.73 -8.57 -13.30
CA VAL A 105 -7.65 -9.64 -13.66
C VAL A 105 -9.05 -9.15 -13.35
N ASP A 106 -9.80 -8.89 -14.39
CA ASP A 106 -11.23 -8.63 -14.28
C ASP A 106 -11.92 -9.97 -14.03
N SER A 107 -12.32 -10.18 -12.80
CA SER A 107 -13.11 -11.34 -12.44
C SER A 107 -14.57 -10.95 -12.47
N SER A 108 -15.32 -11.30 -13.50
CA SER A 108 -16.79 -11.20 -13.56
C SER A 108 -17.39 -9.84 -13.08
N PRO A 109 -18.47 -9.31 -13.65
CA PRO A 109 -19.06 -8.04 -13.22
C PRO A 109 -19.55 -8.02 -11.75
N VAL A 110 -19.54 -9.16 -11.06
CA VAL A 110 -19.97 -9.31 -9.66
C VAL A 110 -18.79 -9.34 -8.68
N GLU A 111 -17.58 -9.66 -9.13
CA GLU A 111 -16.40 -9.76 -8.25
C GLU A 111 -15.47 -8.55 -8.44
N LYS A 112 -14.93 -8.06 -7.32
CA LYS A 112 -13.96 -6.97 -7.34
C LYS A 112 -12.69 -7.39 -8.08
N PRO A 113 -12.04 -6.50 -8.84
CA PRO A 113 -10.83 -6.82 -9.60
C PRO A 113 -9.72 -7.35 -8.68
N LEU A 114 -8.92 -8.25 -9.23
CA LEU A 114 -7.73 -8.80 -8.58
C LEU A 114 -6.48 -8.38 -9.35
N LEU A 115 -5.38 -8.17 -8.66
CA LEU A 115 -4.08 -7.93 -9.27
C LEU A 115 -3.28 -9.23 -9.22
N ARG A 116 -2.94 -9.76 -10.39
CA ARG A 116 -2.11 -10.96 -10.55
C ARG A 116 -0.65 -10.58 -10.58
N PHE A 117 0.12 -11.22 -9.73
CA PHE A 117 1.58 -11.23 -9.76
C PHE A 117 2.06 -12.59 -10.20
N ARG A 118 2.95 -12.61 -11.18
CA ARG A 118 3.51 -13.83 -11.75
C ARG A 118 5.02 -13.68 -11.76
N PHE A 119 5.71 -14.55 -11.03
CA PHE A 119 7.16 -14.59 -10.93
C PHE A 119 7.70 -15.78 -11.68
N THR A 120 8.63 -15.54 -12.61
CA THR A 120 9.38 -16.59 -13.27
C THR A 120 10.63 -16.89 -12.44
N PRO A 121 10.77 -18.10 -11.86
CA PRO A 121 11.88 -18.42 -10.99
C PRO A 121 13.22 -18.36 -11.70
N LYS A 122 14.20 -17.73 -11.05
CA LYS A 122 15.62 -17.78 -11.39
C LYS A 122 16.39 -18.15 -10.11
N GLY A 123 17.44 -18.93 -10.24
CA GLY A 123 18.25 -19.36 -9.11
C GLY A 123 17.64 -20.50 -8.29
N GLU A 124 18.28 -20.84 -7.19
CA GLU A 124 17.88 -21.88 -6.27
C GLU A 124 17.13 -21.24 -5.08
N ASN A 125 15.93 -21.77 -4.77
CA ASN A 125 15.13 -21.31 -3.64
C ASN A 125 14.88 -19.79 -3.59
N PRO A 126 14.28 -19.20 -4.63
CA PRO A 126 13.98 -17.78 -4.63
C PRO A 126 12.91 -17.45 -3.59
N HIS A 127 13.06 -16.28 -2.97
CA HIS A 127 12.06 -15.68 -2.12
C HIS A 127 11.49 -14.44 -2.82
N TYR A 128 10.18 -14.31 -2.79
CA TYR A 128 9.45 -13.21 -3.39
C TYR A 128 8.79 -12.37 -2.30
N PHE A 129 8.88 -11.06 -2.46
CA PHE A 129 8.31 -10.10 -1.54
C PHE A 129 7.45 -9.10 -2.30
N LEU A 130 6.29 -8.84 -1.77
CA LEU A 130 5.44 -7.73 -2.19
C LEU A 130 5.34 -6.77 -1.01
N ARG A 131 5.75 -5.52 -1.20
CA ARG A 131 5.72 -4.49 -0.17
C ARG A 131 4.90 -3.29 -0.62
N THR A 132 4.19 -2.68 0.30
CA THR A 132 3.58 -1.38 0.09
C THR A 132 3.73 -0.53 1.34
N PHE A 133 4.05 0.76 1.13
CA PHE A 133 4.15 1.73 2.20
C PHE A 133 2.75 2.13 2.66
N VAL A 134 2.45 1.94 3.94
CA VAL A 134 1.13 2.17 4.53
C VAL A 134 1.15 3.11 5.73
N LYS A 135 2.32 3.60 6.13
CA LYS A 135 2.51 4.44 7.32
C LYS A 135 1.51 5.61 7.38
N ASN A 136 1.31 6.31 6.26
CA ASN A 136 0.39 7.46 6.22
C ASN A 136 -1.04 7.04 6.57
N LEU A 137 -1.50 5.88 6.08
CA LEU A 137 -2.83 5.36 6.37
C LEU A 137 -3.00 4.97 7.85
N ILE A 138 -1.92 4.47 8.46
CA ILE A 138 -1.87 4.15 9.90
C ILE A 138 -1.88 5.44 10.74
N GLU A 139 -1.08 6.43 10.37
CA GLU A 139 -1.00 7.71 11.08
C GLU A 139 -2.33 8.49 11.02
N GLU A 140 -3.01 8.48 9.88
CA GLU A 140 -4.33 9.09 9.71
C GLU A 140 -5.41 8.45 10.59
N ARG A 141 -5.24 7.18 10.94
CA ARG A 141 -6.18 6.38 11.71
C ARG A 141 -5.58 5.82 13.00
N LYS A 142 -4.62 6.53 13.59
CA LYS A 142 -3.78 6.06 14.71
C LYS A 142 -4.57 5.53 15.91
N GLU A 143 -5.66 6.19 16.27
CA GLU A 143 -6.48 5.72 17.40
C GLU A 143 -7.24 4.43 17.03
N ARG A 144 -7.75 4.35 15.81
CA ARG A 144 -8.47 3.16 15.33
C ARG A 144 -7.56 1.95 15.16
N VAL A 145 -6.29 2.14 14.76
CA VAL A 145 -5.37 1.03 14.53
C VAL A 145 -5.09 0.23 15.81
N LYS A 146 -5.17 0.85 16.97
CA LYS A 146 -5.00 0.18 18.28
C LYS A 146 -6.09 -0.83 18.57
N ASP A 147 -7.28 -0.61 18.03
CA ASP A 147 -8.45 -1.47 18.21
C ASP A 147 -8.54 -2.55 17.13
N CYS A 148 -7.71 -2.47 16.09
CA CYS A 148 -7.66 -3.50 15.06
C CYS A 148 -6.99 -4.76 15.60
N SER A 149 -7.59 -5.90 15.29
CA SER A 149 -7.13 -7.20 15.76
C SER A 149 -6.80 -8.19 14.65
N VAL A 150 -7.19 -7.89 13.40
CA VAL A 150 -7.10 -8.82 12.27
C VAL A 150 -6.58 -8.13 11.02
N LEU A 151 -5.60 -8.74 10.37
CA LEU A 151 -5.20 -8.42 9.00
C LEU A 151 -6.02 -9.28 8.04
N CYS A 152 -6.73 -8.64 7.12
CA CYS A 152 -7.57 -9.28 6.12
C CYS A 152 -6.99 -9.11 4.73
N ILE A 153 -6.92 -10.20 3.97
CA ILE A 153 -6.38 -10.22 2.61
C ILE A 153 -7.37 -10.91 1.69
N ARG A 154 -7.84 -10.23 0.68
CA ARG A 154 -8.64 -10.86 -0.39
C ARG A 154 -7.72 -11.53 -1.40
N VAL A 155 -8.03 -12.76 -1.74
CA VAL A 155 -7.31 -13.58 -2.74
C VAL A 155 -8.31 -14.27 -3.67
N ASN A 156 -7.81 -14.78 -4.79
CA ASN A 156 -8.64 -15.67 -5.62
C ASN A 156 -8.86 -17.00 -4.89
N ARG A 157 -10.11 -17.27 -4.55
CA ARG A 157 -10.51 -18.49 -3.81
C ARG A 157 -10.36 -19.79 -4.61
N THR A 158 -10.27 -19.69 -5.93
CA THR A 158 -10.19 -20.88 -6.82
C THR A 158 -8.75 -21.32 -7.07
N LYS A 159 -7.76 -20.55 -6.60
CA LYS A 159 -6.34 -20.84 -6.77
C LYS A 159 -5.70 -21.25 -5.45
N ALA A 160 -4.80 -22.19 -5.51
CA ALA A 160 -3.95 -22.51 -4.37
C ALA A 160 -3.03 -21.33 -4.05
N LEU A 161 -2.78 -21.12 -2.75
CA LEU A 161 -1.78 -20.14 -2.33
C LEU A 161 -0.37 -20.64 -2.66
N PRO A 162 0.56 -19.74 -3.00
CA PRO A 162 1.96 -20.11 -3.19
C PRO A 162 2.56 -20.76 -1.92
N GLU A 163 3.58 -21.58 -2.12
CA GLU A 163 4.32 -22.17 -1.02
C GLU A 163 4.93 -21.09 -0.11
N GLY A 164 4.89 -21.31 1.20
CA GLY A 164 5.43 -20.38 2.19
C GLY A 164 4.76 -19.01 2.21
N PHE A 165 3.54 -18.88 1.63
CA PHE A 165 2.84 -17.60 1.62
C PHE A 165 2.58 -17.11 3.04
N SER A 166 3.14 -15.96 3.36
CA SER A 166 3.08 -15.31 4.67
C SER A 166 2.78 -13.83 4.51
N ALA A 167 2.12 -13.26 5.49
CA ALA A 167 1.79 -11.85 5.47
C ALA A 167 2.02 -11.20 6.84
N GLY A 168 2.30 -9.91 6.82
CA GLY A 168 2.51 -9.11 8.03
C GLY A 168 3.05 -7.74 7.72
N PHE A 169 3.91 -7.22 8.59
CA PHE A 169 4.33 -5.83 8.55
C PHE A 169 5.82 -5.66 8.81
N VAL A 170 6.37 -4.64 8.19
CA VAL A 170 7.63 -4.03 8.61
C VAL A 170 7.28 -2.78 9.40
N THR A 171 7.84 -2.66 10.58
CA THR A 171 7.63 -1.53 11.49
C THR A 171 8.66 -0.41 11.26
N SER A 172 8.38 0.79 11.75
CA SER A 172 9.22 1.98 11.57
C SER A 172 10.59 1.89 12.24
N ASP A 173 10.76 0.94 13.15
CA ASP A 173 12.04 0.59 13.78
C ASP A 173 12.79 -0.54 13.03
N GLY A 174 12.27 -0.96 11.88
CA GLY A 174 12.96 -1.88 10.96
C GLY A 174 12.74 -3.36 11.22
N TYR A 175 11.87 -3.74 12.17
CA TYR A 175 11.56 -5.14 12.44
C TYR A 175 10.41 -5.64 11.57
N THR A 176 10.46 -6.93 11.24
CA THR A 176 9.40 -7.60 10.48
C THR A 176 8.64 -8.57 11.36
N TYR A 177 7.31 -8.51 11.27
CA TYR A 177 6.40 -9.42 11.97
C TYR A 177 5.47 -10.06 10.95
N LYS A 178 5.48 -11.39 10.88
CA LYS A 178 4.69 -12.16 9.91
C LYS A 178 4.03 -13.37 10.54
N SER A 179 3.00 -13.85 9.86
CA SER A 179 2.39 -15.15 10.11
C SER A 179 2.18 -15.87 8.78
N PRO A 180 2.32 -17.20 8.73
CA PRO A 180 1.85 -17.98 7.60
C PRO A 180 0.37 -17.69 7.34
N CYS A 181 0.00 -17.58 6.07
CA CYS A 181 -1.37 -17.33 5.67
C CYS A 181 -2.18 -18.63 5.77
N PRO A 182 -3.28 -18.64 6.54
CA PRO A 182 -4.20 -19.77 6.54
C PRO A 182 -4.93 -19.88 5.19
N ALA A 183 -5.62 -21.00 4.98
CA ALA A 183 -6.49 -21.15 3.82
C ALA A 183 -7.55 -20.02 3.79
N PRO A 184 -7.86 -19.49 2.60
CA PRO A 184 -8.90 -18.47 2.47
C PRO A 184 -10.29 -19.04 2.80
N SER A 185 -11.16 -18.17 3.31
CA SER A 185 -12.58 -18.50 3.50
C SER A 185 -13.28 -18.77 2.16
N SER A 186 -14.54 -19.22 2.23
CA SER A 186 -15.40 -19.38 1.05
C SER A 186 -15.60 -18.08 0.25
N GLU A 187 -15.36 -16.93 0.88
CA GLU A 187 -15.41 -15.61 0.23
C GLU A 187 -14.06 -15.17 -0.37
N GLY A 188 -13.02 -16.00 -0.24
CA GLY A 188 -11.66 -15.66 -0.69
C GLY A 188 -10.97 -14.65 0.21
N ILE A 189 -11.26 -14.66 1.51
CA ILE A 189 -10.63 -13.77 2.49
C ILE A 189 -9.75 -14.60 3.43
N ILE A 190 -8.49 -14.24 3.52
CA ILE A 190 -7.55 -14.70 4.53
C ILE A 190 -7.66 -13.75 5.72
N ARG A 191 -7.76 -14.31 6.94
CA ARG A 191 -7.81 -13.54 8.19
C ARG A 191 -6.64 -13.97 9.08
N ILE A 192 -5.79 -13.03 9.44
CA ILE A 192 -4.63 -13.25 10.29
C ILE A 192 -4.80 -12.41 11.55
N PRO A 193 -5.01 -13.03 12.72
CA PRO A 193 -5.03 -12.29 13.98
C PRO A 193 -3.68 -11.60 14.22
N LEU A 194 -3.69 -10.31 14.55
CA LEU A 194 -2.45 -9.56 14.77
C LEU A 194 -1.60 -10.13 15.92
N LYS A 195 -2.23 -10.77 16.91
CA LYS A 195 -1.56 -11.48 18.00
C LYS A 195 -0.74 -12.69 17.55
N ASP A 196 -1.03 -13.23 16.37
CA ASP A 196 -0.34 -14.40 15.80
C ASP A 196 0.90 -14.01 14.97
N LEU A 197 1.09 -12.73 14.75
CA LEU A 197 2.31 -12.22 14.12
C LEU A 197 3.52 -12.48 15.01
N ARG A 198 4.58 -13.01 14.42
CA ARG A 198 5.86 -13.27 15.10
C ARG A 198 6.97 -12.49 14.44
N GLN A 199 7.89 -12.00 15.26
CA GLN A 199 9.11 -11.36 14.76
C GLN A 199 9.92 -12.36 13.94
N THR A 200 10.39 -11.92 12.79
CA THR A 200 11.16 -12.73 11.84
C THR A 200 12.33 -11.91 11.31
N ASP A 201 13.19 -12.56 10.56
CA ASP A 201 14.24 -11.86 9.83
C ASP A 201 13.62 -10.82 8.88
N THR A 202 14.22 -9.66 8.84
CA THR A 202 13.83 -8.58 7.94
C THR A 202 14.64 -8.64 6.66
N ALA A 203 13.99 -8.84 5.51
CA ALA A 203 14.64 -8.72 4.22
C ALA A 203 15.03 -7.27 3.95
N LEU A 204 16.30 -7.04 3.63
CA LEU A 204 16.86 -5.72 3.34
C LEU A 204 16.58 -5.39 1.86
N LEU A 205 15.48 -4.71 1.61
CA LEU A 205 14.99 -4.40 0.27
C LEU A 205 14.90 -2.88 0.04
N PRO A 206 15.22 -2.39 -1.17
CA PRO A 206 15.73 -3.12 -2.33
C PRO A 206 17.10 -3.75 -2.06
N VAL A 207 17.42 -4.81 -2.81
CA VAL A 207 18.71 -5.50 -2.67
C VAL A 207 19.85 -4.52 -2.95
N ALA A 208 20.76 -4.39 -1.98
CA ALA A 208 21.89 -3.49 -2.12
C ALA A 208 22.94 -4.07 -3.09
N TYR A 209 23.57 -3.19 -3.83
CA TYR A 209 24.78 -3.53 -4.58
C TYR A 209 26.00 -3.05 -3.78
N PRO A 210 27.04 -3.82 -3.66
CA PRO A 210 27.31 -5.15 -4.27
C PRO A 210 26.59 -6.32 -3.56
N THR A 211 26.37 -7.40 -4.30
CA THR A 211 25.53 -8.56 -3.91
C THR A 211 26.08 -9.39 -2.74
N PHE A 212 27.32 -9.12 -2.28
CA PHE A 212 27.90 -9.78 -1.09
C PHE A 212 27.42 -9.17 0.25
N LEU A 213 26.67 -8.07 0.20
CA LEU A 213 26.08 -7.48 1.41
C LEU A 213 25.00 -8.39 1.98
N LYS A 214 24.80 -8.28 3.29
CA LYS A 214 23.73 -9.04 3.96
C LYS A 214 22.39 -8.74 3.33
N GLN A 215 21.63 -9.78 3.05
CA GLN A 215 20.26 -9.67 2.50
C GLN A 215 19.20 -9.65 3.59
N TYR A 216 19.55 -10.07 4.79
CA TYR A 216 18.64 -10.12 5.93
C TYR A 216 19.27 -9.48 7.17
N PHE A 217 18.43 -8.80 7.93
CA PHE A 217 18.70 -8.40 9.30
C PHE A 217 18.06 -9.42 10.23
N HIS A 218 18.87 -9.99 11.11
CA HIS A 218 18.44 -10.95 12.13
C HIS A 218 18.33 -10.22 13.47
N PRO A 219 17.11 -10.08 14.03
CA PRO A 219 16.95 -9.43 15.33
C PRO A 219 17.56 -10.28 16.45
N GLU A 220 18.34 -9.65 17.32
CA GLU A 220 18.97 -10.32 18.47
C GLU A 220 18.02 -10.49 19.67
N THR A 221 16.96 -9.68 19.73
CA THR A 221 15.99 -9.66 20.82
C THR A 221 14.57 -9.69 20.27
N GLU A 222 13.69 -10.37 20.98
CA GLU A 222 12.27 -10.35 20.65
C GLU A 222 11.63 -9.07 21.17
N ILE A 223 10.98 -8.34 20.28
CA ILE A 223 10.26 -7.10 20.57
C ILE A 223 8.77 -7.35 20.25
N ALA A 224 7.89 -6.87 21.11
CA ALA A 224 6.46 -7.00 20.91
C ALA A 224 6.00 -6.19 19.68
N PHE A 225 5.10 -6.76 18.89
CA PHE A 225 4.45 -6.07 17.80
C PHE A 225 3.54 -4.96 18.31
N LEU A 226 3.69 -3.76 17.76
CA LEU A 226 2.85 -2.60 18.06
C LEU A 226 2.22 -2.09 16.76
N PRO A 227 0.90 -2.20 16.58
CA PRO A 227 0.22 -1.83 15.34
C PRO A 227 0.44 -0.37 14.93
N GLU A 228 0.60 0.55 15.87
CA GLU A 228 0.87 1.95 15.60
C GLU A 228 2.26 2.23 15.00
N ARG A 229 3.15 1.23 15.01
CA ARG A 229 4.48 1.30 14.37
C ARG A 229 4.52 0.72 12.96
N ILE A 230 3.41 0.25 12.44
CA ILE A 230 3.35 -0.27 11.07
C ILE A 230 3.81 0.80 10.08
N GLU A 231 4.81 0.45 9.27
CA GLU A 231 5.30 1.29 8.18
C GLU A 231 4.98 0.71 6.81
N LYS A 232 5.21 -0.60 6.64
CA LYS A 232 4.97 -1.29 5.37
C LYS A 232 4.16 -2.56 5.61
N LEU A 233 3.25 -2.84 4.72
CA LEU A 233 2.66 -4.16 4.55
C LEU A 233 3.64 -5.01 3.75
N GLU A 234 3.89 -6.23 4.19
CA GLU A 234 4.73 -7.20 3.49
C GLU A 234 3.99 -8.52 3.29
N LEU A 235 4.00 -9.00 2.05
CA LEU A 235 3.63 -10.36 1.70
C LEU A 235 4.90 -11.06 1.20
N SER A 236 5.12 -12.29 1.61
CA SER A 236 6.26 -13.07 1.16
C SER A 236 5.86 -14.49 0.80
N MET A 237 6.60 -15.08 -0.12
CA MET A 237 6.38 -16.44 -0.60
C MET A 237 7.71 -17.04 -1.07
N SER A 238 7.77 -18.37 -1.06
CA SER A 238 8.91 -19.13 -1.55
C SER A 238 8.63 -19.68 -2.94
N GLY A 239 9.66 -19.89 -3.72
CA GLY A 239 9.58 -20.58 -4.99
C GLY A 239 10.61 -21.68 -5.06
N ASN A 240 10.44 -22.59 -6.01
CA ASN A 240 11.46 -23.56 -6.39
C ASN A 240 11.95 -23.27 -7.82
N LYS A 241 13.04 -23.89 -8.23
CA LYS A 241 13.76 -23.61 -9.49
C LYS A 241 12.93 -23.67 -10.77
N LYS A 242 11.75 -24.27 -10.77
CA LYS A 242 11.11 -24.73 -12.00
C LYS A 242 9.66 -24.29 -12.16
N GLU A 243 9.03 -23.84 -11.11
CA GLU A 243 7.60 -23.58 -11.14
C GLU A 243 7.30 -22.08 -11.10
N LEU A 244 6.42 -21.67 -12.01
CA LEU A 244 5.88 -20.33 -12.00
C LEU A 244 5.14 -20.08 -10.68
N VAL A 245 5.53 -19.05 -9.95
CA VAL A 245 4.81 -18.64 -8.75
C VAL A 245 3.81 -17.54 -9.11
N GLU A 246 2.55 -17.81 -8.83
CA GLU A 246 1.47 -16.85 -9.14
C GLU A 246 0.61 -16.61 -7.90
N ILE A 247 0.24 -15.35 -7.69
CA ILE A 247 -0.76 -14.96 -6.70
C ILE A 247 -1.69 -13.89 -7.26
N GLU A 248 -2.97 -13.99 -6.95
CA GLU A 248 -3.98 -13.00 -7.29
C GLU A 248 -4.52 -12.37 -6.01
N LEU A 249 -4.22 -11.09 -5.85
CA LEU A 249 -4.55 -10.28 -4.67
C LEU A 249 -5.66 -9.28 -4.95
N GLY A 250 -6.57 -9.17 -4.04
CA GLY A 250 -7.53 -8.08 -3.97
C GLY A 250 -7.17 -7.06 -2.90
N ASN A 251 -8.19 -6.40 -2.34
CA ASN A 251 -8.01 -5.43 -1.27
C ASN A 251 -7.43 -6.09 0.00
N ILE A 252 -6.63 -5.30 0.74
CA ILE A 252 -6.05 -5.68 2.02
C ILE A 252 -6.39 -4.59 3.03
N TRP A 253 -6.83 -5.00 4.24
CA TRP A 253 -7.29 -4.07 5.27
C TRP A 253 -7.07 -4.62 6.68
N LEU A 254 -7.15 -3.73 7.69
CA LEU A 254 -7.22 -4.06 9.11
C LEU A 254 -8.65 -3.91 9.63
N GLU A 255 -9.08 -4.86 10.47
CA GLU A 255 -10.33 -4.84 11.26
C GLU A 255 -10.05 -4.88 12.75
#